data_da8ea1e5eef3334de334d6381bf41b4e
#
_entry.id   da8ea1e5eef3334de334d6381bf41b4e
#
_cell.length_a   1.000
_cell.length_b   1.000
_cell.length_c   1.000
_cell.angle_alpha   90.00
_cell.angle_beta   90.00
_cell.angle_gamma   90.00
#
_symmetry.space_group_name_H-M   'P 1'
#
loop_
_entity.id
_entity.type
_entity.pdbx_description
1 polymer ?
#
loop_
_entity_poly.entity_id
_entity_poly.type
_entity_poly.pdbx_seq_one_letter_code
_entity_poly.pdbx_strand_id
1 'polypeptide(L)'
;SKLDHHIPVEQRNIGMVFQDYVLFPHMDVSKNITFGLKDISSLRTKERLDELIELFGLNEHTNKYPHQLSGGQQQRVALARAMAPRPSVLLLDEPFASLDIELRESLACELRSILKQDSVATIMVTHNQLEAFAMGDIIGVIDNGKLKQWDTAFNLYHQPKTLNVANFIGEGTFIQGEIINSTDVKTDIGRIKGQVPHNIDVGKKVRVLIRSR
;
A
#
# COMPACT_ATOMS: atom_id res chain seq x y z
N SER A 1 -2.78 2.23 35.23
CA SER A 1 -2.62 1.31 34.11
C SER A 1 -3.69 0.22 34.16
N LYS A 2 -4.73 0.36 33.40
CA LYS A 2 -5.74 -0.65 33.18
C LYS A 2 -5.72 -0.95 31.71
N LEU A 3 -5.10 -2.07 31.29
CA LEU A 3 -5.27 -2.64 29.95
C LEU A 3 -4.48 -3.96 29.85
N ASP A 4 -4.89 -4.96 30.66
CA ASP A 4 -4.51 -6.36 30.45
C ASP A 4 -5.70 -7.15 29.86
N HIS A 5 -6.36 -6.59 28.85
CA HIS A 5 -7.27 -7.36 28.01
C HIS A 5 -6.51 -7.79 26.76
N HIS A 6 -5.80 -8.91 26.88
CA HIS A 6 -5.23 -9.57 25.72
C HIS A 6 -6.34 -10.27 24.94
N ILE A 7 -6.76 -9.65 23.82
CA ILE A 7 -7.71 -10.27 22.89
C ILE A 7 -6.94 -11.28 22.04
N PRO A 8 -7.31 -12.58 22.03
CA PRO A 8 -6.72 -13.57 21.14
C PRO A 8 -6.77 -13.12 19.66
N VAL A 9 -5.77 -13.52 18.88
CA VAL A 9 -5.59 -13.03 17.49
C VAL A 9 -6.83 -13.34 16.63
N GLU A 10 -7.39 -14.52 16.79
CA GLU A 10 -8.58 -14.99 16.08
C GLU A 10 -9.87 -14.20 16.40
N GLN A 11 -9.86 -13.44 17.47
CA GLN A 11 -11.02 -12.60 17.88
C GLN A 11 -10.87 -11.13 17.51
N ARG A 12 -9.74 -10.73 16.90
CA ARG A 12 -9.45 -9.32 16.59
C ARG A 12 -10.15 -8.82 15.34
N ASN A 13 -10.81 -9.67 14.59
CA ASN A 13 -11.43 -9.35 13.30
C ASN A 13 -10.48 -8.63 12.33
N ILE A 14 -9.25 -9.13 12.23
CA ILE A 14 -8.20 -8.63 11.35
C ILE A 14 -7.88 -9.69 10.30
N GLY A 15 -7.93 -9.29 9.02
CA GLY A 15 -7.41 -10.10 7.92
C GLY A 15 -5.92 -9.80 7.70
N MET A 16 -5.16 -10.78 7.22
CA MET A 16 -3.75 -10.59 6.88
C MET A 16 -3.39 -11.37 5.61
N VAL A 17 -2.64 -10.71 4.74
CA VAL A 17 -2.03 -11.32 3.56
C VAL A 17 -0.52 -11.15 3.68
N PHE A 18 0.20 -12.28 3.62
CA PHE A 18 1.65 -12.34 3.66
C PHE A 18 2.24 -12.26 2.26
N GLN A 19 3.49 -11.90 2.15
CA GLN A 19 4.26 -11.78 0.90
C GLN A 19 4.19 -13.05 0.02
N ASP A 20 4.26 -14.23 0.64
CA ASP A 20 4.20 -15.52 -0.07
C ASP A 20 2.78 -16.08 -0.19
N TYR A 21 1.76 -15.26 0.05
CA TYR A 21 0.33 -15.59 0.02
C TYR A 21 -0.11 -16.71 0.98
N VAL A 22 0.75 -17.62 1.36
CA VAL A 22 0.56 -18.72 2.32
C VAL A 22 -0.77 -19.45 2.08
N LEU A 23 -1.05 -19.84 0.84
CA LEU A 23 -2.23 -20.66 0.51
C LEU A 23 -2.06 -22.09 0.99
N PHE A 24 -3.15 -22.73 1.36
CA PHE A 24 -3.15 -24.14 1.74
C PHE A 24 -3.02 -25.02 0.49
N PRO A 25 -1.87 -25.70 0.26
CA PRO A 25 -1.59 -26.38 -1.02
C PRO A 25 -2.47 -27.61 -1.27
N HIS A 26 -3.05 -28.18 -0.22
CA HIS A 26 -3.94 -29.35 -0.25
C HIS A 26 -5.42 -28.96 -0.38
N MET A 27 -5.73 -27.68 -0.47
CA MET A 27 -7.09 -27.15 -0.64
C MET A 27 -7.22 -26.48 -2.01
N ASP A 28 -8.37 -26.65 -2.65
CA ASP A 28 -8.75 -25.86 -3.82
C ASP A 28 -9.04 -24.41 -3.47
N VAL A 29 -9.29 -23.57 -4.47
CA VAL A 29 -9.59 -22.13 -4.30
C VAL A 29 -10.79 -21.92 -3.38
N SER A 30 -11.90 -22.64 -3.61
CA SER A 30 -13.11 -22.50 -2.81
C SER A 30 -12.87 -22.81 -1.34
N LYS A 31 -12.12 -23.88 -1.04
CA LYS A 31 -11.78 -24.27 0.33
C LYS A 31 -10.79 -23.31 0.97
N ASN A 32 -9.81 -22.80 0.21
CA ASN A 32 -8.92 -21.75 0.70
C ASN A 32 -9.70 -20.53 1.15
N ILE A 33 -10.63 -20.02 0.31
CA ILE A 33 -11.41 -18.82 0.60
C ILE A 33 -12.32 -19.05 1.83
N THR A 34 -12.98 -20.20 1.90
CA THR A 34 -13.95 -20.48 2.98
C THR A 34 -13.32 -20.96 4.28
N PHE A 35 -12.02 -21.18 4.32
CA PHE A 35 -11.32 -21.73 5.49
C PHE A 35 -11.56 -20.97 6.79
N GLY A 36 -11.65 -19.63 6.72
CA GLY A 36 -11.89 -18.75 7.87
C GLY A 36 -13.37 -18.58 8.25
N LEU A 37 -14.30 -19.13 7.45
CA LEU A 37 -15.75 -19.02 7.68
C LEU A 37 -16.23 -20.14 8.59
N LYS A 38 -15.86 -20.06 9.88
CA LYS A 38 -16.32 -21.00 10.91
C LYS A 38 -17.64 -20.50 11.52
N ASP A 39 -18.47 -21.44 11.96
CA ASP A 39 -19.73 -21.17 12.68
C ASP A 39 -20.80 -20.41 11.88
N ILE A 40 -20.70 -20.42 10.55
CA ILE A 40 -21.68 -19.82 9.64
C ILE A 40 -22.44 -20.93 8.93
N SER A 41 -23.75 -20.71 8.70
CA SER A 41 -24.57 -21.70 7.97
C SER A 41 -24.01 -21.94 6.55
N SER A 42 -24.15 -23.15 6.05
CA SER A 42 -23.68 -23.54 4.70
C SER A 42 -24.21 -22.63 3.59
N LEU A 43 -25.43 -22.12 3.72
CA LEU A 43 -26.02 -21.19 2.77
C LEU A 43 -25.28 -19.85 2.74
N ARG A 44 -25.04 -19.25 3.90
CA ARG A 44 -24.30 -17.98 4.00
C ARG A 44 -22.84 -18.12 3.58
N THR A 45 -22.22 -19.26 3.86
CA THR A 45 -20.85 -19.56 3.39
C THR A 45 -20.81 -19.59 1.88
N LYS A 46 -21.81 -20.21 1.23
CA LYS A 46 -21.91 -20.26 -0.22
C LYS A 46 -22.13 -18.85 -0.82
N GLU A 47 -23.08 -18.09 -0.30
CA GLU A 47 -23.34 -16.72 -0.75
C GLU A 47 -22.09 -15.86 -0.66
N ARG A 48 -21.33 -15.94 0.46
CA ARG A 48 -20.07 -15.18 0.63
C ARG A 48 -18.97 -15.67 -0.30
N LEU A 49 -18.87 -16.95 -0.55
CA LEU A 49 -17.93 -17.51 -1.52
C LEU A 49 -18.23 -17.00 -2.93
N ASP A 50 -19.49 -17.07 -3.36
CA ASP A 50 -19.90 -16.62 -4.70
C ASP A 50 -19.63 -15.13 -4.89
N GLU A 51 -19.93 -14.30 -3.88
CA GLU A 51 -19.59 -12.86 -3.85
C GLU A 51 -18.08 -12.61 -4.05
N LEU A 52 -17.22 -13.33 -3.32
CA LEU A 52 -15.78 -13.15 -3.41
C LEU A 52 -15.19 -13.70 -4.71
N ILE A 53 -15.73 -14.80 -5.22
CA ILE A 53 -15.32 -15.36 -6.52
C ILE A 53 -15.58 -14.33 -7.64
N GLU A 54 -16.74 -13.71 -7.64
CA GLU A 54 -17.10 -12.68 -8.61
C GLU A 54 -16.20 -11.44 -8.44
N LEU A 55 -16.08 -10.93 -7.20
CA LEU A 55 -15.31 -9.74 -6.85
C LEU A 55 -13.84 -9.84 -7.26
N PHE A 56 -13.22 -11.00 -7.10
CA PHE A 56 -11.82 -11.25 -7.43
C PHE A 56 -11.60 -11.92 -8.80
N GLY A 57 -12.65 -12.10 -9.61
CA GLY A 57 -12.56 -12.68 -10.94
C GLY A 57 -12.03 -14.12 -10.94
N LEU A 58 -12.48 -14.96 -9.99
CA LEU A 58 -11.98 -16.32 -9.78
C LEU A 58 -12.92 -17.41 -10.32
N ASN A 59 -13.94 -17.05 -11.11
CA ASN A 59 -15.00 -17.96 -11.58
C ASN A 59 -14.49 -19.25 -12.24
N GLU A 60 -13.44 -19.15 -13.09
CA GLU A 60 -12.88 -20.30 -13.80
C GLU A 60 -11.83 -21.08 -12.98
N HIS A 61 -11.61 -20.69 -11.72
CA HIS A 61 -10.51 -21.19 -10.92
C HIS A 61 -10.94 -21.89 -9.61
N THR A 62 -12.23 -21.93 -9.32
CA THR A 62 -12.81 -22.38 -8.04
C THR A 62 -12.34 -23.75 -7.57
N ASN A 63 -12.14 -24.68 -8.51
CA ASN A 63 -11.73 -26.07 -8.24
C ASN A 63 -10.21 -26.30 -8.43
N LYS A 64 -9.44 -25.25 -8.80
CA LYS A 64 -8.00 -25.36 -8.97
C LYS A 64 -7.28 -25.32 -7.63
N TYR A 65 -6.13 -25.99 -7.58
CA TYR A 65 -5.21 -25.94 -6.44
C TYR A 65 -4.19 -24.83 -6.63
N PRO A 66 -3.53 -24.32 -5.56
CA PRO A 66 -2.56 -23.23 -5.65
C PRO A 66 -1.48 -23.42 -6.72
N HIS A 67 -0.94 -24.63 -6.86
CA HIS A 67 0.10 -24.95 -7.86
C HIS A 67 -0.38 -24.85 -9.32
N GLN A 68 -1.67 -24.75 -9.57
CA GLN A 68 -2.28 -24.63 -10.90
C GLN A 68 -2.61 -23.15 -11.24
N LEU A 69 -2.26 -22.21 -10.36
CA LEU A 69 -2.58 -20.80 -10.48
C LEU A 69 -1.32 -19.98 -10.76
N SER A 70 -1.48 -18.89 -11.55
CA SER A 70 -0.44 -17.87 -11.67
C SER A 70 -0.25 -17.11 -10.35
N GLY A 71 0.87 -16.38 -10.18
CA GLY A 71 1.13 -15.59 -8.99
C GLY A 71 0.01 -14.58 -8.69
N GLY A 72 -0.48 -13.87 -9.72
CA GLY A 72 -1.62 -12.95 -9.55
C GLY A 72 -2.92 -13.63 -9.15
N GLN A 73 -3.19 -14.83 -9.66
CA GLN A 73 -4.36 -15.62 -9.24
C GLN A 73 -4.21 -16.11 -7.80
N GLN A 74 -3.02 -16.55 -7.39
CA GLN A 74 -2.76 -16.94 -6.00
C GLN A 74 -2.96 -15.75 -5.05
N GLN A 75 -2.52 -14.57 -5.43
CA GLN A 75 -2.72 -13.33 -4.69
C GLN A 75 -4.21 -13.02 -4.52
N ARG A 76 -5.00 -13.07 -5.60
CA ARG A 76 -6.45 -12.85 -5.55
C ARG A 76 -7.14 -13.85 -4.61
N VAL A 77 -6.73 -15.10 -4.61
CA VAL A 77 -7.24 -16.12 -3.67
C VAL A 77 -6.87 -15.78 -2.22
N ALA A 78 -5.63 -15.34 -1.96
CA ALA A 78 -5.19 -14.95 -0.62
C ALA A 78 -5.96 -13.72 -0.10
N LEU A 79 -6.20 -12.74 -0.96
CA LEU A 79 -7.03 -11.56 -0.64
C LEU A 79 -8.47 -11.96 -0.37
N ALA A 80 -9.09 -12.76 -1.23
CA ALA A 80 -10.46 -13.27 -1.04
C ALA A 80 -10.58 -14.03 0.28
N ARG A 81 -9.61 -14.91 0.61
CA ARG A 81 -9.55 -15.63 1.89
C ARG A 81 -9.46 -14.68 3.09
N ALA A 82 -8.60 -13.66 3.02
CA ALA A 82 -8.43 -12.70 4.10
C ALA A 82 -9.67 -11.81 4.29
N MET A 83 -10.42 -11.54 3.22
CA MET A 83 -11.65 -10.74 3.24
C MET A 83 -12.91 -11.56 3.54
N ALA A 84 -12.85 -12.89 3.45
CA ALA A 84 -14.01 -13.75 3.67
C ALA A 84 -14.71 -13.52 5.01
N PRO A 85 -14.02 -13.39 6.15
CA PRO A 85 -14.64 -13.12 7.45
C PRO A 85 -15.19 -11.69 7.61
N ARG A 86 -15.12 -10.83 6.60
CA ARG A 86 -15.44 -9.38 6.67
C ARG A 86 -14.64 -8.67 7.78
N PRO A 87 -13.30 -8.63 7.67
CA PRO A 87 -12.46 -8.04 8.68
C PRO A 87 -12.68 -6.53 8.78
N SER A 88 -12.50 -5.98 9.99
CA SER A 88 -12.51 -4.52 10.20
C SER A 88 -11.24 -3.86 9.65
N VAL A 89 -10.12 -4.59 9.66
CA VAL A 89 -8.82 -4.13 9.19
C VAL A 89 -8.16 -5.23 8.37
N LEU A 90 -7.57 -4.86 7.23
CA LEU A 90 -6.76 -5.74 6.41
C LEU A 90 -5.29 -5.29 6.48
N LEU A 91 -4.42 -6.22 6.81
CA LEU A 91 -2.97 -6.03 6.82
C LEU A 91 -2.37 -6.70 5.58
N LEU A 92 -1.60 -5.95 4.81
CA LEU A 92 -0.95 -6.43 3.59
C LEU A 92 0.57 -6.25 3.73
N ASP A 93 1.31 -7.36 3.70
CA ASP A 93 2.76 -7.37 3.78
C ASP A 93 3.34 -7.68 2.40
N GLU A 94 3.87 -6.65 1.73
CA GLU A 94 4.41 -6.70 0.36
C GLU A 94 3.54 -7.51 -0.63
N PRO A 95 2.23 -7.20 -0.74
CA PRO A 95 1.29 -8.08 -1.42
C PRO A 95 1.58 -8.28 -2.91
N PHE A 96 2.36 -7.40 -3.54
CA PHE A 96 2.64 -7.43 -4.97
C PHE A 96 4.08 -7.84 -5.32
N ALA A 97 4.91 -8.22 -4.35
CA ALA A 97 6.35 -8.45 -4.55
C ALA A 97 6.66 -9.56 -5.57
N SER A 98 5.81 -10.58 -5.66
CA SER A 98 6.00 -11.75 -6.54
C SER A 98 5.47 -11.55 -7.97
N LEU A 99 4.96 -10.35 -8.31
CA LEU A 99 4.34 -10.06 -9.59
C LEU A 99 5.28 -9.30 -10.54
N ASP A 100 5.06 -9.47 -11.84
CA ASP A 100 5.66 -8.60 -12.85
C ASP A 100 5.11 -7.15 -12.75
N ILE A 101 5.85 -6.19 -13.34
CA ILE A 101 5.59 -4.76 -13.16
C ILE A 101 4.20 -4.36 -13.69
N GLU A 102 3.83 -4.83 -14.90
CA GLU A 102 2.57 -4.44 -15.54
C GLU A 102 1.34 -4.97 -14.76
N LEU A 103 1.43 -6.24 -14.35
CA LEU A 103 0.37 -6.88 -13.57
C LEU A 103 0.24 -6.25 -12.17
N ARG A 104 1.35 -5.84 -11.57
CA ARG A 104 1.41 -5.20 -10.24
C ARG A 104 0.61 -3.91 -10.20
N GLU A 105 0.83 -3.00 -11.14
CA GLU A 105 0.12 -1.71 -11.19
C GLU A 105 -1.38 -1.89 -11.40
N SER A 106 -1.76 -2.76 -12.33
CA SER A 106 -3.17 -3.08 -12.59
C SER A 106 -3.88 -3.64 -11.36
N LEU A 107 -3.25 -4.61 -10.69
CA LEU A 107 -3.83 -5.25 -9.50
C LEU A 107 -3.87 -4.31 -8.29
N ALA A 108 -2.91 -3.40 -8.13
CA ALA A 108 -2.94 -2.40 -7.06
C ALA A 108 -4.16 -1.47 -7.21
N CYS A 109 -4.43 -0.97 -8.42
CA CYS A 109 -5.59 -0.13 -8.68
C CYS A 109 -6.91 -0.89 -8.48
N GLU A 110 -6.98 -2.15 -8.95
CA GLU A 110 -8.15 -3.01 -8.79
C GLU A 110 -8.42 -3.28 -7.30
N LEU A 111 -7.39 -3.70 -6.56
CA LEU A 111 -7.50 -3.97 -5.12
C LEU A 111 -7.96 -2.72 -4.35
N ARG A 112 -7.40 -1.54 -4.66
CA ARG A 112 -7.86 -0.30 -4.06
C ARG A 112 -9.36 -0.09 -4.26
N SER A 113 -9.85 -0.32 -5.48
CA SER A 113 -11.27 -0.16 -5.80
C SER A 113 -12.14 -1.10 -4.97
N ILE A 114 -11.75 -2.37 -4.85
CA ILE A 114 -12.42 -3.39 -4.04
C ILE A 114 -12.46 -2.97 -2.56
N LEU A 115 -11.32 -2.59 -2.01
CA LEU A 115 -11.21 -2.20 -0.59
C LEU A 115 -12.03 -0.94 -0.26
N LYS A 116 -12.11 0.01 -1.19
CA LYS A 116 -12.94 1.21 -1.05
C LYS A 116 -14.43 0.87 -1.10
N GLN A 117 -14.84 -0.01 -2.02
CA GLN A 117 -16.23 -0.47 -2.13
C GLN A 117 -16.70 -1.17 -0.85
N ASP A 118 -15.88 -2.05 -0.30
CA ASP A 118 -16.17 -2.78 0.95
C ASP A 118 -15.91 -1.96 2.21
N SER A 119 -15.39 -0.72 2.08
CA SER A 119 -15.05 0.18 3.21
C SER A 119 -14.13 -0.47 4.25
N VAL A 120 -13.19 -1.32 3.82
CA VAL A 120 -12.23 -2.00 4.69
C VAL A 120 -11.03 -1.11 4.97
N ALA A 121 -10.77 -0.82 6.25
CA ALA A 121 -9.55 -0.12 6.65
C ALA A 121 -8.33 -1.00 6.32
N THR A 122 -7.32 -0.44 5.64
CA THR A 122 -6.18 -1.22 5.15
C THR A 122 -4.86 -0.58 5.56
N ILE A 123 -3.94 -1.40 6.04
CA ILE A 123 -2.55 -1.03 6.27
C ILE A 123 -1.69 -1.92 5.36
N MET A 124 -0.92 -1.29 4.47
CA MET A 124 -0.02 -1.98 3.56
C MET A 124 1.43 -1.60 3.85
N VAL A 125 2.30 -2.59 3.88
CA VAL A 125 3.75 -2.41 3.87
C VAL A 125 4.26 -2.74 2.48
N THR A 126 5.04 -1.85 1.90
CA THR A 126 5.71 -2.06 0.62
C THR A 126 7.00 -1.26 0.54
N HIS A 127 7.96 -1.73 -0.22
CA HIS A 127 9.16 -0.98 -0.59
C HIS A 127 9.02 -0.30 -1.96
N ASN A 128 7.90 -0.50 -2.66
CA ASN A 128 7.64 0.07 -3.98
C ASN A 128 6.81 1.36 -3.86
N GLN A 129 7.35 2.45 -4.37
CA GLN A 129 6.71 3.77 -4.33
C GLN A 129 5.43 3.82 -5.15
N LEU A 130 5.41 3.19 -6.34
CA LEU A 130 4.24 3.20 -7.22
C LEU A 130 3.05 2.50 -6.56
N GLU A 131 3.30 1.36 -5.90
CA GLU A 131 2.28 0.67 -5.10
C GLU A 131 1.75 1.56 -3.97
N ALA A 132 2.65 2.19 -3.21
CA ALA A 132 2.26 3.08 -2.13
C ALA A 132 1.41 4.25 -2.65
N PHE A 133 1.76 4.82 -3.79
CA PHE A 133 1.02 5.93 -4.42
C PHE A 133 -0.31 5.49 -5.01
N ALA A 134 -0.38 4.28 -5.60
CA ALA A 134 -1.60 3.73 -6.14
C ALA A 134 -2.62 3.38 -5.04
N MET A 135 -2.15 2.85 -3.90
CA MET A 135 -3.00 2.29 -2.85
C MET A 135 -3.29 3.27 -1.71
N GLY A 136 -2.30 4.06 -1.30
CA GLY A 136 -2.35 4.82 -0.04
C GLY A 136 -3.14 6.13 -0.14
N ASP A 137 -4.07 6.34 0.77
CA ASP A 137 -4.64 7.67 1.02
C ASP A 137 -3.64 8.52 1.81
N ILE A 138 -2.96 7.90 2.77
CA ILE A 138 -1.86 8.45 3.56
C ILE A 138 -0.71 7.46 3.53
N ILE A 139 0.51 7.98 3.41
CA ILE A 139 1.73 7.18 3.28
C ILE A 139 2.72 7.57 4.36
N GLY A 140 3.26 6.58 5.04
CA GLY A 140 4.34 6.73 6.02
C GLY A 140 5.69 6.31 5.43
N VAL A 141 6.65 7.20 5.40
CA VAL A 141 8.04 6.88 5.01
C VAL A 141 8.85 6.55 6.25
N ILE A 142 9.33 5.32 6.33
CA ILE A 142 10.17 4.82 7.43
C ILE A 142 11.60 4.67 6.92
N ASP A 143 12.55 5.18 7.67
CA ASP A 143 13.97 5.07 7.40
C ASP A 143 14.75 4.87 8.71
N ASN A 144 15.62 3.86 8.76
CA ASN A 144 16.36 3.46 9.95
C ASN A 144 15.47 3.28 11.20
N GLY A 145 14.33 2.59 11.03
CA GLY A 145 13.37 2.31 12.11
C GLY A 145 12.61 3.52 12.64
N LYS A 146 12.68 4.68 11.97
CA LYS A 146 12.01 5.92 12.38
C LYS A 146 11.08 6.42 11.29
N LEU A 147 9.87 6.81 11.66
CA LEU A 147 8.94 7.50 10.79
C LEU A 147 9.49 8.89 10.45
N LYS A 148 9.79 9.14 9.18
CA LYS A 148 10.35 10.41 8.68
C LYS A 148 9.29 11.40 8.26
N GLN A 149 8.24 10.90 7.59
CA GLN A 149 7.10 11.70 7.17
C GLN A 149 5.87 10.82 7.07
N TRP A 150 4.72 11.37 7.40
CA TRP A 150 3.40 10.78 7.30
C TRP A 150 2.49 11.79 6.62
N ASP A 151 2.14 11.53 5.35
CA ASP A 151 1.46 12.52 4.53
C ASP A 151 0.78 11.88 3.30
N THR A 152 0.07 12.70 2.51
CA THR A 152 -0.44 12.28 1.20
C THR A 152 0.70 12.09 0.20
N ALA A 153 0.48 11.30 -0.85
CA ALA A 153 1.43 11.13 -1.95
C ALA A 153 1.87 12.46 -2.55
N PHE A 154 0.93 13.39 -2.74
CA PHE A 154 1.19 14.74 -3.25
C PHE A 154 2.19 15.51 -2.36
N ASN A 155 1.95 15.54 -1.04
CA ASN A 155 2.82 16.25 -0.12
C ASN A 155 4.21 15.59 0.01
N LEU A 156 4.27 14.26 0.00
CA LEU A 156 5.56 13.53 0.01
C LEU A 156 6.39 13.88 -1.21
N TYR A 157 5.78 14.03 -2.38
CA TYR A 157 6.46 14.38 -3.62
C TYR A 157 6.86 15.86 -3.66
N HIS A 158 5.95 16.78 -3.36
CA HIS A 158 6.15 18.21 -3.51
C HIS A 158 6.76 18.90 -2.29
N GLN A 159 6.59 18.35 -1.09
CA GLN A 159 7.01 18.94 0.18
C GLN A 159 7.73 17.91 1.08
N PRO A 160 8.80 17.26 0.58
CA PRO A 160 9.54 16.30 1.39
C PRO A 160 10.21 17.00 2.57
N LYS A 161 9.98 16.46 3.79
CA LYS A 161 10.51 17.05 5.03
C LYS A 161 12.01 16.84 5.24
N THR A 162 12.59 15.82 4.60
CA THR A 162 14.01 15.50 4.71
C THR A 162 14.60 15.13 3.35
N LEU A 163 15.91 15.22 3.24
CA LEU A 163 16.66 14.82 2.04
C LEU A 163 16.43 13.33 1.72
N ASN A 164 16.36 12.49 2.75
CA ASN A 164 16.12 11.06 2.59
C ASN A 164 14.73 10.78 2.00
N VAL A 165 13.69 11.48 2.48
CA VAL A 165 12.34 11.38 1.90
C VAL A 165 12.35 11.86 0.46
N ALA A 166 13.00 12.99 0.17
CA ALA A 166 13.09 13.53 -1.18
C ALA A 166 13.76 12.54 -2.16
N ASN A 167 14.86 11.93 -1.76
CA ASN A 167 15.58 10.96 -2.59
C ASN A 167 14.80 9.64 -2.76
N PHE A 168 14.05 9.24 -1.72
CA PHE A 168 13.28 7.99 -1.75
C PHE A 168 12.01 8.13 -2.62
N ILE A 169 11.35 9.28 -2.58
CA ILE A 169 10.01 9.48 -3.19
C ILE A 169 10.06 9.79 -4.69
N GLY A 170 11.21 9.93 -5.29
CA GLY A 170 11.29 10.16 -6.73
C GLY A 170 12.62 10.75 -7.16
N GLU A 171 12.87 10.62 -8.45
CA GLU A 171 14.06 11.19 -9.04
C GLU A 171 14.04 12.72 -8.96
N GLY A 172 15.18 13.29 -8.67
CA GLY A 172 15.35 14.72 -8.62
C GLY A 172 16.83 15.10 -8.44
N THR A 173 17.17 16.28 -8.88
CA THR A 173 18.53 16.82 -8.76
C THR A 173 18.55 17.90 -7.69
N PHE A 174 19.55 17.84 -6.81
CA PHE A 174 19.81 18.88 -5.84
C PHE A 174 20.91 19.82 -6.34
N ILE A 175 20.58 21.10 -6.45
CA ILE A 175 21.55 22.12 -6.78
C ILE A 175 21.76 23.11 -5.61
N GLN A 176 22.93 23.71 -5.53
CA GLN A 176 23.20 24.76 -4.53
C GLN A 176 22.51 26.05 -4.95
N GLY A 177 21.98 26.78 -3.98
CA GLY A 177 21.35 28.07 -4.22
C GLY A 177 21.40 28.98 -3.01
N GLU A 178 21.13 30.25 -3.25
CA GLU A 178 21.02 31.30 -2.25
C GLU A 178 19.65 31.98 -2.37
N ILE A 179 18.94 32.08 -1.27
CA ILE A 179 17.59 32.67 -1.24
C ILE A 179 17.67 34.18 -1.53
N ILE A 180 16.95 34.62 -2.57
CA ILE A 180 16.81 36.02 -2.94
C ILE A 180 15.59 36.67 -2.26
N ASN A 181 14.48 35.93 -2.26
CA ASN A 181 13.21 36.32 -1.64
C ASN A 181 12.33 35.10 -1.38
N SER A 182 11.08 35.29 -1.00
CA SER A 182 10.12 34.22 -0.67
C SER A 182 9.80 33.24 -1.81
N THR A 183 10.17 33.55 -3.05
CA THR A 183 9.84 32.73 -4.24
C THR A 183 11.03 32.48 -5.16
N ASP A 184 12.16 33.14 -4.95
CA ASP A 184 13.29 33.09 -5.87
C ASP A 184 14.57 32.65 -5.16
N VAL A 185 15.28 31.75 -5.82
CA VAL A 185 16.59 31.26 -5.40
C VAL A 185 17.60 31.50 -6.53
N LYS A 186 18.74 32.08 -6.22
CA LYS A 186 19.90 32.21 -7.14
C LYS A 186 20.69 30.92 -7.09
N THR A 187 20.97 30.36 -8.25
CA THR A 187 21.76 29.13 -8.42
C THR A 187 22.81 29.31 -9.49
N ASP A 188 23.72 28.35 -9.64
CA ASP A 188 24.77 28.42 -10.68
C ASP A 188 24.19 28.34 -12.10
N ILE A 189 22.98 27.79 -12.27
CA ILE A 189 22.28 27.72 -13.55
C ILE A 189 21.30 28.88 -13.77
N GLY A 190 21.28 29.88 -12.87
CA GLY A 190 20.43 31.06 -12.96
C GLY A 190 19.44 31.20 -11.82
N ARG A 191 18.48 32.12 -12.00
CA ARG A 191 17.42 32.37 -11.02
C ARG A 191 16.27 31.42 -11.23
N ILE A 192 15.88 30.69 -10.17
CA ILE A 192 14.81 29.71 -10.19
C ILE A 192 13.69 30.20 -9.29
N LYS A 193 12.45 30.11 -9.78
CA LYS A 193 11.24 30.31 -8.98
C LYS A 193 10.81 29.00 -8.33
N GLY A 194 10.47 29.03 -7.04
CA GLY A 194 10.05 27.86 -6.31
C GLY A 194 9.37 28.21 -4.99
N GLN A 195 9.01 27.18 -4.24
CA GLN A 195 8.50 27.34 -2.89
C GLN A 195 9.66 27.44 -1.90
N VAL A 196 9.81 28.63 -1.30
CA VAL A 196 10.77 28.85 -0.22
C VAL A 196 10.01 28.77 1.12
N PRO A 197 10.43 27.92 2.07
CA PRO A 197 9.80 27.88 3.39
C PRO A 197 9.86 29.23 4.10
N HIS A 198 8.78 29.65 4.73
CA HIS A 198 8.64 30.98 5.36
C HIS A 198 9.64 31.27 6.51
N ASN A 199 10.30 30.23 7.03
CA ASN A 199 11.24 30.33 8.15
C ASN A 199 12.70 30.40 7.72
N ILE A 200 12.98 30.68 6.45
CA ILE A 200 14.36 30.74 5.93
C ILE A 200 14.68 32.18 5.47
N ASP A 201 15.74 32.71 6.03
CA ASP A 201 16.18 34.10 5.76
C ASP A 201 16.76 34.29 4.34
N VAL A 202 16.60 35.49 3.81
CA VAL A 202 17.24 35.92 2.57
C VAL A 202 18.77 35.88 2.72
N GLY A 203 19.48 35.44 1.68
CA GLY A 203 20.94 35.26 1.68
C GLY A 203 21.38 33.89 2.22
N LYS A 204 20.48 33.06 2.75
CA LYS A 204 20.84 31.74 3.23
C LYS A 204 21.12 30.76 2.08
N LYS A 205 22.22 30.00 2.21
CA LYS A 205 22.56 28.92 1.29
C LYS A 205 21.64 27.72 1.54
N VAL A 206 21.05 27.20 0.49
CA VAL A 206 20.09 26.09 0.50
C VAL A 206 20.42 25.09 -0.59
N ARG A 207 19.85 23.88 -0.46
CA ARG A 207 19.76 22.92 -1.56
C ARG A 207 18.38 23.00 -2.18
N VAL A 208 18.33 23.25 -3.47
CA VAL A 208 17.10 23.32 -4.26
C VAL A 208 16.87 21.97 -4.89
N LEU A 209 15.72 21.36 -4.62
CA LEU A 209 15.28 20.13 -5.29
C LEU A 209 14.59 20.50 -6.60
N ILE A 210 15.12 19.99 -7.70
CA ILE A 210 14.50 20.09 -9.02
C ILE A 210 13.99 18.70 -9.40
N ARG A 211 12.72 18.61 -9.78
CA ARG A 211 12.09 17.38 -10.29
C ARG A 211 11.53 17.62 -11.68
N SER A 212 11.61 16.61 -12.54
CA SER A 212 10.83 16.57 -13.78
C SER A 212 9.34 16.51 -13.44
N ARG A 213 8.54 17.19 -14.26
CA ARG A 213 7.08 17.10 -14.19
C ARG A 213 6.60 15.83 -14.84
#